data_f1c4c6c3ac3f49a5dc06e6ee0cd0c3b7
#
_entry.id   f1c4c6c3ac3f49a5dc06e6ee0cd0c3b7
#
_cell.length_a   1.000
_cell.length_b   1.000
_cell.length_c   1.000
_cell.angle_alpha   90.00
_cell.angle_beta   90.00
_cell.angle_gamma   90.00
#
_symmetry.space_group_name_H-M   'P 1'
#
loop_
_entity.id
_entity.type
_entity.pdbx_description
1 polymer ?
#
loop_
_entity_poly.entity_id
_entity_poly.type
_entity_poly.pdbx_seq_one_letter_code
_entity_poly.pdbx_strand_id
1 'polypeptide(L)'
;MGGAFFLSMLTTLILGNIMTAEEFGDFALLKNFILIGATFSIFGLDQGSIRRSIKGAPVIDYQIVNIISILLSGIFAVTMMILYKLSITKFCFLWGIIFGGGNVLYLASVYRLSNNFTFAQLIHNCWKILLFIIVYFSFLRSIQIDINHLYLYLFIALTSVIIIHYFFKSSVLKCGKSVELKGFSNNVIKDGMILWMINVLGLVFAGMDRFIIPTIADKAALGTYYAMSFIYITGFTVIGSAVGYVLYPYLTQGKAIAWKKATFFLQSNANKACFCTYPKQFLGLICP
;
A
#
# COMPACT_ATOMS: atom_id res chain seq x y z
N MET A 1 3.26 -13.18 0.81
CA MET A 1 3.67 -11.76 0.88
C MET A 1 5.00 -11.50 0.17
N GLY A 2 6.10 -12.20 0.47
CA GLY A 2 7.41 -11.90 -0.09
C GLY A 2 7.48 -11.86 -1.63
N GLY A 3 6.84 -12.80 -2.33
CA GLY A 3 6.89 -12.84 -3.80
C GLY A 3 6.31 -11.61 -4.50
N ALA A 4 5.19 -11.06 -4.02
CA ALA A 4 4.61 -9.87 -4.63
C ALA A 4 5.39 -8.58 -4.34
N PHE A 5 6.07 -8.50 -3.18
CA PHE A 5 7.03 -7.44 -2.89
C PHE A 5 8.24 -7.53 -3.82
N PHE A 6 8.76 -8.73 -4.01
CA PHE A 6 9.86 -8.97 -4.94
C PHE A 6 9.49 -8.57 -6.38
N LEU A 7 8.31 -8.97 -6.86
CA LEU A 7 7.83 -8.55 -8.19
C LEU A 7 7.65 -7.04 -8.30
N SER A 8 7.13 -6.38 -7.26
CA SER A 8 7.03 -4.91 -7.24
C SER A 8 8.40 -4.24 -7.25
N MET A 9 9.41 -4.85 -6.61
CA MET A 9 10.78 -4.39 -6.65
C MET A 9 11.37 -4.54 -8.05
N LEU A 10 11.21 -5.71 -8.68
CA LEU A 10 11.66 -5.93 -10.06
C LEU A 10 11.00 -4.96 -11.03
N THR A 11 9.68 -4.73 -10.91
CA THR A 11 8.98 -3.73 -11.73
C THR A 11 9.63 -2.35 -11.62
N THR A 12 9.93 -1.92 -10.40
CA THR A 12 10.55 -0.61 -10.18
C THR A 12 11.98 -0.54 -10.74
N LEU A 13 12.76 -1.62 -10.64
CA LEU A 13 14.11 -1.70 -11.23
C LEU A 13 14.05 -1.67 -12.76
N ILE A 14 13.13 -2.40 -13.38
CA ILE A 14 12.95 -2.38 -14.84
C ILE A 14 12.57 -0.97 -15.30
N LEU A 15 11.62 -0.33 -14.63
CA LEU A 15 11.20 1.04 -14.96
C LEU A 15 12.35 2.04 -14.80
N GLY A 16 13.14 1.93 -13.73
CA GLY A 16 14.30 2.79 -13.50
C GLY A 16 15.41 2.66 -14.57
N ASN A 17 15.45 1.52 -15.29
CA ASN A 17 16.38 1.33 -16.41
C ASN A 17 15.84 1.81 -17.77
N ILE A 18 14.50 1.91 -17.93
CA ILE A 18 13.88 2.25 -19.21
C ILE A 18 13.50 3.72 -19.28
N MET A 19 13.07 4.28 -18.15
CA MET A 19 12.54 5.63 -18.06
C MET A 19 13.66 6.66 -17.89
N THR A 20 13.40 7.87 -18.34
CA THR A 20 14.25 9.03 -18.00
C THR A 20 14.15 9.35 -16.51
N ALA A 21 15.13 10.07 -15.97
CA ALA A 21 15.11 10.46 -14.55
C ALA A 21 13.83 11.28 -14.19
N GLU A 22 13.36 12.12 -15.10
CA GLU A 22 12.14 12.92 -14.91
C GLU A 22 10.88 12.04 -14.87
N GLU A 23 10.71 11.12 -15.81
CA GLU A 23 9.59 10.19 -15.86
C GLU A 23 9.59 9.24 -14.65
N PHE A 24 10.78 8.82 -14.20
CA PHE A 24 10.91 7.99 -13.01
C PHE A 24 10.56 8.77 -11.74
N GLY A 25 10.82 10.08 -11.70
CA GLY A 25 10.34 10.98 -10.66
C GLY A 25 8.81 11.08 -10.66
N ASP A 26 8.18 11.25 -11.82
CA ASP A 26 6.73 11.23 -11.95
C ASP A 26 6.11 9.88 -11.53
N PHE A 27 6.78 8.76 -11.82
CA PHE A 27 6.38 7.44 -11.33
C PHE A 27 6.45 7.34 -9.79
N ALA A 28 7.51 7.88 -9.17
CA ALA A 28 7.64 7.91 -7.72
C ALA A 28 6.52 8.71 -7.05
N LEU A 29 6.15 9.86 -7.63
CA LEU A 29 4.99 10.66 -7.22
C LEU A 29 3.68 9.89 -7.37
N LEU A 30 3.45 9.29 -8.54
CA LEU A 30 2.25 8.50 -8.82
C LEU A 30 2.09 7.36 -7.81
N LYS A 31 3.15 6.64 -7.51
CA LYS A 31 3.14 5.55 -6.53
C LYS A 31 2.77 6.04 -5.13
N ASN A 32 3.24 7.23 -4.77
CA ASN A 32 2.91 7.86 -3.49
C ASN A 32 1.43 8.33 -3.45
N PHE A 33 0.92 8.90 -4.54
CA PHE A 33 -0.50 9.26 -4.67
C PHE A 33 -1.42 8.05 -4.52
N ILE A 34 -1.05 6.91 -5.13
CA ILE A 34 -1.82 5.67 -5.02
C ILE A 34 -1.85 5.19 -3.57
N LEU A 35 -0.70 5.17 -2.89
CA LEU A 35 -0.61 4.65 -1.54
C LEU A 35 -1.43 5.48 -0.55
N ILE A 36 -1.27 6.80 -0.59
CA ILE A 36 -1.99 7.73 0.30
C ILE A 36 -3.46 7.81 -0.12
N GLY A 37 -3.74 7.99 -1.42
CA GLY A 37 -5.09 8.15 -1.94
C GLY A 37 -5.96 6.91 -1.73
N ALA A 38 -5.43 5.70 -1.94
CA ALA A 38 -6.17 4.47 -1.67
C ALA A 38 -6.53 4.34 -0.18
N THR A 39 -5.59 4.66 0.73
CA THR A 39 -5.87 4.66 2.17
C THR A 39 -6.85 5.77 2.56
N PHE A 40 -6.73 6.94 1.95
CA PHE A 40 -7.64 8.07 2.16
C PHE A 40 -9.07 7.73 1.72
N SER A 41 -9.22 7.11 0.54
CA SER A 41 -10.53 6.83 -0.07
C SER A 41 -11.40 5.85 0.72
N ILE A 42 -10.80 4.96 1.54
CA ILE A 42 -11.56 4.00 2.34
C ILE A 42 -12.05 4.59 3.66
N PHE A 43 -11.52 5.71 4.09
CA PHE A 43 -11.92 6.40 5.32
C PHE A 43 -11.93 5.50 6.57
N GLY A 44 -11.02 4.54 6.66
CA GLY A 44 -10.91 3.61 7.80
C GLY A 44 -12.03 2.59 7.92
N LEU A 45 -12.88 2.45 6.90
CA LEU A 45 -13.99 1.49 6.90
C LEU A 45 -13.49 0.05 6.95
N ASP A 46 -12.29 -0.23 6.42
CA ASP A 46 -11.60 -1.52 6.52
C ASP A 46 -11.28 -1.86 7.98
N GLN A 47 -10.65 -0.94 8.71
CA GLN A 47 -10.25 -1.11 10.12
C GLN A 47 -11.46 -1.12 11.05
N GLY A 48 -12.43 -0.24 10.81
CA GLY A 48 -13.68 -0.21 11.53
C GLY A 48 -14.46 -1.52 11.40
N SER A 49 -14.51 -2.09 10.19
CA SER A 49 -15.13 -3.38 9.91
C SER A 49 -14.44 -4.53 10.63
N ILE A 50 -13.09 -4.55 10.65
CA ILE A 50 -12.33 -5.56 11.38
C ILE A 50 -12.62 -5.51 12.88
N ARG A 51 -12.57 -4.32 13.49
CA ARG A 51 -12.83 -4.17 14.93
C ARG A 51 -14.24 -4.59 15.33
N ARG A 52 -15.22 -4.29 14.50
CA ARG A 52 -16.62 -4.69 14.77
C ARG A 52 -16.85 -6.17 14.61
N SER A 53 -16.25 -6.79 13.60
CA SER A 53 -16.37 -8.24 13.41
C SER A 53 -15.79 -9.02 14.59
N ILE A 54 -14.72 -8.54 15.22
CA ILE A 54 -14.19 -9.13 16.46
C ILE A 54 -15.21 -9.05 17.60
N LYS A 55 -16.05 -8.01 17.64
CA LYS A 55 -17.13 -7.85 18.61
C LYS A 55 -18.43 -8.57 18.22
N GLY A 56 -18.42 -9.38 17.15
CA GLY A 56 -19.60 -10.10 16.64
C GLY A 56 -20.61 -9.21 15.92
N ALA A 57 -20.25 -7.97 15.59
CA ALA A 57 -21.13 -7.05 14.90
C ALA A 57 -21.00 -7.18 13.36
N PRO A 58 -22.06 -6.87 12.59
CA PRO A 58 -22.04 -6.97 11.14
C PRO A 58 -21.05 -6.00 10.49
N VAL A 59 -20.51 -6.37 9.34
CA VAL A 59 -19.61 -5.59 8.51
C VAL A 59 -20.42 -4.69 7.56
N ILE A 60 -19.83 -3.58 7.13
CA ILE A 60 -20.50 -2.64 6.20
C ILE A 60 -20.66 -3.28 4.82
N ASP A 61 -21.79 -2.97 4.18
CA ASP A 61 -22.05 -3.40 2.81
C ASP A 61 -21.01 -2.78 1.84
N TYR A 62 -20.53 -3.61 0.93
CA TYR A 62 -19.57 -3.21 -0.11
C TYR A 62 -20.10 -2.06 -0.99
N GLN A 63 -21.40 -1.99 -1.25
CA GLN A 63 -21.99 -0.91 -2.05
C GLN A 63 -21.81 0.45 -1.38
N ILE A 64 -22.01 0.53 -0.06
CA ILE A 64 -21.81 1.76 0.71
C ILE A 64 -20.34 2.19 0.69
N VAL A 65 -19.42 1.24 0.84
CA VAL A 65 -17.99 1.51 0.76
C VAL A 65 -17.62 2.05 -0.62
N ASN A 66 -18.18 1.50 -1.70
CA ASN A 66 -17.94 1.99 -3.05
C ASN A 66 -18.38 3.45 -3.23
N ILE A 67 -19.56 3.81 -2.73
CA ILE A 67 -20.04 5.20 -2.84
C ILE A 67 -19.11 6.16 -2.10
N ILE A 68 -18.72 5.81 -0.88
CA ILE A 68 -17.78 6.64 -0.10
C ILE A 68 -16.42 6.71 -0.78
N SER A 69 -15.91 5.58 -1.24
CA SER A 69 -14.59 5.49 -1.87
C SER A 69 -14.55 6.29 -3.20
N ILE A 70 -15.62 6.27 -4.02
CA ILE A 70 -15.65 7.04 -5.28
C ILE A 70 -15.64 8.54 -5.02
N LEU A 71 -16.35 9.00 -3.99
CA LEU A 71 -16.39 10.42 -3.62
C LEU A 71 -15.04 10.88 -3.07
N LEU A 72 -14.47 10.15 -2.10
CA LEU A 72 -13.21 10.54 -1.48
C LEU A 72 -12.01 10.41 -2.43
N SER A 73 -11.99 9.40 -3.28
CA SER A 73 -10.96 9.29 -4.32
C SER A 73 -11.05 10.44 -5.32
N GLY A 74 -12.27 10.90 -5.65
CA GLY A 74 -12.47 12.08 -6.49
C GLY A 74 -11.94 13.35 -5.85
N ILE A 75 -12.27 13.59 -4.58
CA ILE A 75 -11.74 14.75 -3.83
C ILE A 75 -10.22 14.72 -3.80
N PHE A 76 -9.60 13.60 -3.50
CA PHE A 76 -8.14 13.46 -3.48
C PHE A 76 -7.53 13.70 -4.86
N ALA A 77 -8.10 13.11 -5.92
CA ALA A 77 -7.60 13.28 -7.28
C ALA A 77 -7.73 14.74 -7.77
N VAL A 78 -8.82 15.44 -7.44
CA VAL A 78 -8.98 16.89 -7.71
C VAL A 78 -7.91 17.70 -6.99
N THR A 79 -7.66 17.41 -5.72
CA THR A 79 -6.61 18.09 -4.96
C THR A 79 -5.24 17.91 -5.64
N MET A 80 -4.90 16.68 -6.05
CA MET A 80 -3.63 16.40 -6.74
C MET A 80 -3.59 17.05 -8.14
N MET A 81 -4.71 17.09 -8.84
CA MET A 81 -4.80 17.80 -10.14
C MET A 81 -4.46 19.29 -9.99
N ILE A 82 -5.00 19.95 -8.97
CA ILE A 82 -4.74 21.37 -8.72
C ILE A 82 -3.28 21.60 -8.30
N LEU A 83 -2.77 20.82 -7.35
CA LEU A 83 -1.41 20.99 -6.82
C LEU A 83 -0.31 20.72 -7.85
N TYR A 84 -0.50 19.71 -8.69
CA TYR A 84 0.52 19.24 -9.64
C TYR A 84 0.20 19.55 -11.09
N LYS A 85 -0.85 20.35 -11.34
CA LYS A 85 -1.29 20.78 -12.68
C LYS A 85 -1.44 19.60 -13.66
N LEU A 86 -2.05 18.50 -13.19
CA LEU A 86 -2.24 17.32 -14.01
C LEU A 86 -3.23 17.58 -15.14
N SER A 87 -3.00 16.97 -16.31
CA SER A 87 -3.98 17.00 -17.41
C SER A 87 -5.26 16.26 -17.02
N ILE A 88 -6.37 16.61 -17.66
CA ILE A 88 -7.67 15.98 -17.40
C ILE A 88 -7.63 14.44 -17.59
N THR A 89 -6.85 13.97 -18.57
CA THR A 89 -6.67 12.54 -18.82
C THR A 89 -5.97 11.86 -17.66
N LYS A 90 -4.86 12.42 -17.14
CA LYS A 90 -4.14 11.91 -15.97
C LYS A 90 -5.01 11.94 -14.72
N PHE A 91 -5.84 12.98 -14.56
CA PHE A 91 -6.82 13.08 -13.49
C PHE A 91 -7.81 11.91 -13.52
N CYS A 92 -8.43 11.62 -14.68
CA CYS A 92 -9.40 10.53 -14.81
C CYS A 92 -8.77 9.17 -14.47
N PHE A 93 -7.56 8.91 -14.96
CA PHE A 93 -6.83 7.69 -14.60
C PHE A 93 -6.48 7.64 -13.12
N LEU A 94 -5.96 8.72 -12.55
CA LEU A 94 -5.59 8.81 -11.13
C LEU A 94 -6.81 8.55 -10.24
N TRP A 95 -7.95 9.15 -10.55
CA TRP A 95 -9.20 8.91 -9.83
C TRP A 95 -9.57 7.43 -9.82
N GLY A 96 -9.61 6.80 -11.00
CA GLY A 96 -9.92 5.38 -11.13
C GLY A 96 -8.90 4.46 -10.44
N ILE A 97 -7.61 4.81 -10.49
CA ILE A 97 -6.52 4.08 -9.80
C ILE A 97 -6.71 4.15 -8.28
N ILE A 98 -6.97 5.34 -7.72
CA ILE A 98 -7.17 5.53 -6.29
C ILE A 98 -8.43 4.79 -5.81
N PHE A 99 -9.52 4.92 -6.55
CA PHE A 99 -10.76 4.18 -6.30
C PHE A 99 -10.53 2.66 -6.32
N GLY A 100 -9.84 2.17 -7.35
CA GLY A 100 -9.47 0.75 -7.46
C GLY A 100 -8.60 0.27 -6.31
N GLY A 101 -7.58 1.06 -5.95
CA GLY A 101 -6.68 0.77 -4.83
C GLY A 101 -7.42 0.69 -3.49
N GLY A 102 -8.32 1.62 -3.22
CA GLY A 102 -9.18 1.62 -2.04
C GLY A 102 -10.04 0.35 -1.96
N ASN A 103 -10.71 0.01 -3.05
CA ASN A 103 -11.53 -1.20 -3.11
C ASN A 103 -10.71 -2.47 -2.87
N VAL A 104 -9.52 -2.58 -3.43
CA VAL A 104 -8.62 -3.72 -3.20
C VAL A 104 -8.27 -3.86 -1.72
N LEU A 105 -7.97 -2.75 -1.02
CA LEU A 105 -7.69 -2.76 0.41
C LEU A 105 -8.90 -3.22 1.23
N TYR A 106 -10.10 -2.69 0.93
CA TYR A 106 -11.31 -3.10 1.62
C TYR A 106 -11.65 -4.57 1.40
N LEU A 107 -11.62 -5.04 0.15
CA LEU A 107 -11.88 -6.44 -0.19
C LEU A 107 -10.89 -7.39 0.51
N ALA A 108 -9.60 -7.05 0.52
CA ALA A 108 -8.62 -7.84 1.25
C ALA A 108 -8.95 -7.94 2.75
N SER A 109 -9.50 -6.88 3.34
CA SER A 109 -9.94 -6.88 4.74
C SER A 109 -11.16 -7.78 4.95
N VAL A 110 -12.17 -7.72 4.08
CA VAL A 110 -13.37 -8.59 4.13
C VAL A 110 -12.98 -10.07 4.01
N TYR A 111 -12.07 -10.42 3.10
CA TYR A 111 -11.61 -11.80 2.96
C TYR A 111 -10.79 -12.29 4.15
N ARG A 112 -10.05 -11.41 4.84
CA ARG A 112 -9.40 -11.76 6.12
C ARG A 112 -10.43 -12.05 7.20
N LEU A 113 -11.50 -11.30 7.27
CA LEU A 113 -12.61 -11.50 8.23
C LEU A 113 -13.32 -12.84 8.00
N SER A 114 -13.46 -13.27 6.75
CA SER A 114 -14.00 -14.60 6.42
C SER A 114 -13.00 -15.76 6.62
N ASN A 115 -11.83 -15.51 7.26
CA ASN A 115 -10.72 -16.46 7.44
C ASN A 115 -10.12 -16.99 6.12
N ASN A 116 -10.36 -16.33 5.00
CA ASN A 116 -9.79 -16.69 3.71
C ASN A 116 -8.51 -15.88 3.44
N PHE A 117 -7.47 -16.11 4.24
CA PHE A 117 -6.23 -15.34 4.20
C PHE A 117 -5.49 -15.43 2.86
N THR A 118 -5.52 -16.61 2.23
CA THR A 118 -4.86 -16.82 0.92
C THR A 118 -5.48 -15.93 -0.15
N PHE A 119 -6.81 -15.90 -0.21
CA PHE A 119 -7.52 -15.08 -1.19
C PHE A 119 -7.40 -13.59 -0.89
N ALA A 120 -7.42 -13.20 0.38
CA ALA A 120 -7.14 -11.83 0.81
C ALA A 120 -5.76 -11.35 0.33
N GLN A 121 -4.74 -12.20 0.45
CA GLN A 121 -3.39 -11.89 -0.02
C GLN A 121 -3.29 -11.84 -1.55
N LEU A 122 -4.02 -12.72 -2.23
CA LEU A 122 -4.06 -12.74 -3.69
C LEU A 122 -4.69 -11.45 -4.22
N ILE A 123 -5.85 -11.05 -3.73
CA ILE A 123 -6.51 -9.79 -4.12
C ILE A 123 -5.62 -8.59 -3.83
N HIS A 124 -5.05 -8.52 -2.63
CA HIS A 124 -4.19 -7.39 -2.25
C HIS A 124 -2.96 -7.23 -3.14
N ASN A 125 -2.45 -8.31 -3.71
CA ASN A 125 -1.20 -8.30 -4.46
C ASN A 125 -1.36 -8.57 -5.96
N CYS A 126 -2.54 -8.99 -6.45
CA CYS A 126 -2.76 -9.38 -7.83
C CYS A 126 -2.40 -8.25 -8.82
N TRP A 127 -2.77 -7.01 -8.50
CA TRP A 127 -2.45 -5.86 -9.33
C TRP A 127 -0.94 -5.64 -9.52
N LYS A 128 -0.12 -5.97 -8.51
CA LYS A 128 1.35 -5.88 -8.60
C LYS A 128 1.90 -6.92 -9.57
N ILE A 129 1.32 -8.13 -9.54
CA ILE A 129 1.68 -9.21 -10.45
C ILE A 129 1.30 -8.84 -11.89
N LEU A 130 0.08 -8.32 -12.09
CA LEU A 130 -0.39 -7.87 -13.39
C LEU A 130 0.47 -6.73 -13.95
N LEU A 131 0.78 -5.74 -13.12
CA LEU A 131 1.66 -4.64 -13.50
C LEU A 131 3.05 -5.15 -13.90
N PHE A 132 3.63 -6.07 -13.11
CA PHE A 132 4.90 -6.68 -13.45
C PHE A 132 4.86 -7.37 -14.81
N ILE A 133 3.83 -8.17 -15.07
CA ILE A 133 3.66 -8.87 -16.34
C ILE A 133 3.60 -7.88 -17.50
N ILE A 134 2.79 -6.82 -17.39
CA ILE A 134 2.63 -5.81 -18.44
C ILE A 134 3.97 -5.10 -18.72
N VAL A 135 4.64 -4.63 -17.65
CA VAL A 135 5.93 -3.92 -17.77
C VAL A 135 7.01 -4.85 -18.34
N TYR A 136 7.08 -6.10 -17.90
CA TYR A 136 8.04 -7.08 -18.36
C TYR A 136 7.86 -7.41 -19.86
N PHE A 137 6.62 -7.62 -20.33
CA PHE A 137 6.35 -7.83 -21.74
C PHE A 137 6.63 -6.60 -22.60
N SER A 138 6.34 -5.41 -22.10
CA SER A 138 6.70 -4.15 -22.78
C SER A 138 8.22 -4.01 -22.92
N PHE A 139 8.96 -4.35 -21.85
CA PHE A 139 10.41 -4.38 -21.85
C PHE A 139 10.99 -5.35 -22.89
N LEU A 140 10.49 -6.59 -22.92
CA LEU A 140 10.93 -7.61 -23.90
C LEU A 140 10.68 -7.20 -25.35
N ARG A 141 9.63 -6.42 -25.59
CA ARG A 141 9.29 -5.92 -26.94
C ARG A 141 9.96 -4.59 -27.28
N SER A 142 10.84 -4.09 -26.40
CA SER A 142 11.50 -2.78 -26.56
C SER A 142 10.51 -1.62 -26.76
N ILE A 143 9.29 -1.74 -26.18
CA ILE A 143 8.30 -0.68 -26.21
C ILE A 143 8.74 0.39 -25.22
N GLN A 144 8.88 1.63 -25.66
CA GLN A 144 9.13 2.75 -24.77
C GLN A 144 7.93 2.97 -23.86
N ILE A 145 8.16 2.87 -22.54
CA ILE A 145 7.13 3.08 -21.52
C ILE A 145 7.29 4.50 -21.01
N ASP A 146 6.36 5.36 -21.36
CA ASP A 146 6.24 6.69 -20.78
C ASP A 146 5.30 6.70 -19.56
N ILE A 147 5.21 7.84 -18.89
CA ILE A 147 4.35 7.99 -17.70
C ILE A 147 2.86 7.79 -18.03
N ASN A 148 2.40 8.12 -19.24
CA ASN A 148 0.99 7.96 -19.63
C ASN A 148 0.62 6.48 -19.77
N HIS A 149 1.53 5.67 -20.33
CA HIS A 149 1.38 4.21 -20.35
C HIS A 149 1.28 3.63 -18.94
N LEU A 150 2.05 4.14 -17.97
CA LEU A 150 1.98 3.67 -16.58
C LEU A 150 0.63 4.00 -15.91
N TYR A 151 0.06 5.17 -16.16
CA TYR A 151 -1.30 5.48 -15.69
C TYR A 151 -2.31 4.47 -16.23
N LEU A 152 -2.24 4.18 -17.53
CA LEU A 152 -3.13 3.20 -18.16
C LEU A 152 -2.91 1.79 -17.61
N TYR A 153 -1.66 1.34 -17.46
CA TYR A 153 -1.33 0.00 -16.96
C TYR A 153 -1.79 -0.21 -15.52
N LEU A 154 -1.60 0.78 -14.65
CA LEU A 154 -2.08 0.74 -13.27
C LEU A 154 -3.60 0.74 -13.21
N PHE A 155 -4.26 1.55 -14.03
CA PHE A 155 -5.72 1.57 -14.13
C PHE A 155 -6.26 0.18 -14.55
N ILE A 156 -5.70 -0.42 -15.60
CA ILE A 156 -6.09 -1.76 -16.05
C ILE A 156 -5.81 -2.80 -14.95
N ALA A 157 -4.64 -2.77 -14.32
CA ALA A 157 -4.29 -3.73 -13.29
C ALA A 157 -5.22 -3.67 -12.07
N LEU A 158 -5.60 -2.50 -11.61
CA LEU A 158 -6.50 -2.33 -10.45
C LEU A 158 -7.96 -2.62 -10.79
N THR A 159 -8.44 -2.18 -11.94
CA THR A 159 -9.82 -2.46 -12.37
C THR A 159 -10.03 -3.95 -12.66
N SER A 160 -9.04 -4.64 -13.23
CA SER A 160 -9.14 -6.10 -13.46
C SER A 160 -9.30 -6.88 -12.14
N VAL A 161 -8.68 -6.46 -11.04
CA VAL A 161 -8.87 -7.10 -9.72
C VAL A 161 -10.32 -6.96 -9.23
N ILE A 162 -10.94 -5.79 -9.44
CA ILE A 162 -12.35 -5.57 -9.08
C ILE A 162 -13.27 -6.46 -9.94
N ILE A 163 -12.99 -6.54 -11.23
CA ILE A 163 -13.73 -7.40 -12.16
C ILE A 163 -13.62 -8.88 -11.74
N ILE A 164 -12.40 -9.35 -11.46
CA ILE A 164 -12.15 -10.71 -10.98
C ILE A 164 -12.95 -10.98 -9.70
N HIS A 165 -12.92 -10.04 -8.74
CA HIS A 165 -13.71 -10.16 -7.51
C HIS A 165 -15.20 -10.33 -7.82
N TYR A 166 -15.76 -9.52 -8.72
CA TYR A 166 -17.18 -9.57 -9.06
C TYR A 166 -17.59 -10.95 -9.61
N PHE A 167 -16.78 -11.54 -10.48
CA PHE A 167 -17.04 -12.88 -11.02
C PHE A 167 -16.90 -14.00 -9.98
N PHE A 168 -15.94 -13.89 -9.06
CA PHE A 168 -15.66 -14.95 -8.09
C PHE A 168 -16.34 -14.77 -6.73
N LYS A 169 -17.04 -13.65 -6.50
CA LYS A 169 -17.70 -13.31 -5.24
C LYS A 169 -18.59 -14.44 -4.69
N SER A 170 -19.42 -15.05 -5.53
CA SER A 170 -20.37 -16.10 -5.12
C SER A 170 -19.69 -17.40 -4.70
N SER A 171 -18.58 -17.75 -5.34
CA SER A 171 -17.83 -18.98 -5.07
C SER A 171 -16.96 -18.87 -3.82
N VAL A 172 -16.34 -17.72 -3.60
CA VAL A 172 -15.36 -17.53 -2.52
C VAL A 172 -16.04 -17.23 -1.17
N LEU A 173 -17.13 -16.47 -1.17
CA LEU A 173 -17.86 -16.17 0.07
C LEU A 173 -18.60 -17.39 0.63
N LYS A 174 -18.93 -18.38 -0.19
CA LYS A 174 -19.52 -19.64 0.25
C LYS A 174 -18.55 -20.54 1.02
N CYS A 175 -17.23 -20.42 0.79
CA CYS A 175 -16.20 -21.22 1.45
C CYS A 175 -15.77 -20.70 2.83
N GLY A 176 -16.13 -19.47 3.20
CA GLY A 176 -15.79 -18.85 4.49
C GLY A 176 -16.94 -18.77 5.46
N LYS A 177 -16.67 -18.37 6.70
CA LYS A 177 -17.73 -17.99 7.65
C LYS A 177 -18.54 -16.86 7.02
N SER A 178 -19.87 -17.01 6.98
CA SER A 178 -20.78 -15.98 6.49
C SER A 178 -20.60 -14.71 7.32
N VAL A 179 -20.02 -13.68 6.72
CA VAL A 179 -19.93 -12.34 7.32
C VAL A 179 -21.26 -11.65 7.04
N GLU A 180 -22.01 -11.36 8.10
CA GLU A 180 -23.27 -10.64 7.98
C GLU A 180 -23.00 -9.21 7.56
N LEU A 181 -23.41 -8.85 6.33
CA LEU A 181 -23.30 -7.50 5.79
C LEU A 181 -24.56 -6.73 6.16
N LYS A 182 -24.41 -5.65 6.91
CA LYS A 182 -25.52 -4.74 7.25
C LYS A 182 -25.19 -3.31 6.88
N GLY A 183 -26.23 -2.51 6.82
CA GLY A 183 -26.16 -1.10 6.49
C GLY A 183 -25.20 -0.28 7.36
N PHE A 184 -24.98 0.93 6.94
CA PHE A 184 -24.09 1.90 7.55
C PHE A 184 -24.41 2.17 9.02
N SER A 185 -23.39 2.13 9.88
CA SER A 185 -23.52 2.49 11.29
C SER A 185 -22.44 3.50 11.66
N ASN A 186 -22.82 4.62 12.26
CA ASN A 186 -21.91 5.68 12.72
C ASN A 186 -20.79 5.17 13.64
N ASN A 187 -21.01 4.08 14.35
CA ASN A 187 -20.01 3.49 15.24
C ASN A 187 -18.83 2.88 14.47
N VAL A 188 -19.02 2.44 13.22
CA VAL A 188 -17.93 1.91 12.39
C VAL A 188 -16.93 3.02 12.01
N ILE A 189 -17.46 4.18 11.68
CA ILE A 189 -16.64 5.36 11.39
C ILE A 189 -15.82 5.74 12.63
N LYS A 190 -16.46 5.84 13.79
CA LYS A 190 -15.76 6.18 15.05
C LYS A 190 -14.65 5.19 15.37
N ASP A 191 -14.91 3.88 15.23
CA ASP A 191 -13.93 2.82 15.50
C ASP A 191 -12.77 2.80 14.49
N GLY A 192 -13.00 3.20 13.24
CA GLY A 192 -12.01 3.21 12.16
C GLY A 192 -11.25 4.54 12.03
N MET A 193 -11.87 5.67 12.35
CA MET A 193 -11.37 7.01 12.05
C MET A 193 -10.00 7.33 12.67
N ILE A 194 -9.80 6.95 13.93
CA ILE A 194 -8.53 7.21 14.62
C ILE A 194 -7.38 6.46 13.93
N LEU A 195 -7.60 5.18 13.61
CA LEU A 195 -6.58 4.38 12.91
C LEU A 195 -6.36 4.88 11.49
N TRP A 196 -7.42 5.32 10.81
CA TRP A 196 -7.33 5.92 9.49
C TRP A 196 -6.47 7.19 9.52
N MET A 197 -6.72 8.11 10.47
CA MET A 197 -5.90 9.31 10.62
C MET A 197 -4.43 8.97 10.87
N ILE A 198 -4.14 8.03 11.77
CA ILE A 198 -2.78 7.59 12.05
C ILE A 198 -2.12 7.01 10.80
N ASN A 199 -2.83 6.16 10.05
CA ASN A 199 -2.32 5.55 8.83
C ASN A 199 -2.08 6.59 7.73
N VAL A 200 -3.03 7.48 7.47
CA VAL A 200 -2.89 8.54 6.44
C VAL A 200 -1.73 9.48 6.80
N LEU A 201 -1.69 9.96 8.05
CA LEU A 201 -0.59 10.83 8.50
C LEU A 201 0.75 10.09 8.41
N GLY A 202 0.82 8.84 8.85
CA GLY A 202 2.03 8.02 8.75
C GLY A 202 2.51 7.87 7.30
N LEU A 203 1.60 7.64 6.34
CA LEU A 203 1.93 7.56 4.92
C LEU A 203 2.36 8.91 4.33
N VAL A 204 1.72 10.01 4.74
CA VAL A 204 2.10 11.37 4.32
C VAL A 204 3.52 11.68 4.82
N PHE A 205 3.81 11.44 6.10
CA PHE A 205 5.16 11.64 6.65
C PHE A 205 6.20 10.73 6.00
N ALA A 206 5.89 9.45 5.77
CA ALA A 206 6.79 8.51 5.14
C ALA A 206 7.08 8.81 3.65
N GLY A 207 6.20 9.57 2.98
CA GLY A 207 6.34 9.97 1.58
C GLY A 207 6.56 11.47 1.39
N MET A 208 6.80 12.22 2.47
CA MET A 208 6.88 13.70 2.44
C MET A 208 8.04 14.20 1.56
N ASP A 209 9.15 13.49 1.57
CA ASP A 209 10.29 13.71 0.70
C ASP A 209 9.89 13.78 -0.79
N ARG A 210 9.02 12.88 -1.22
CA ARG A 210 8.55 12.80 -2.61
C ARG A 210 7.63 13.96 -3.02
N PHE A 211 7.02 14.63 -2.05
CA PHE A 211 6.24 15.85 -2.29
C PHE A 211 7.12 17.09 -2.29
N ILE A 212 8.12 17.13 -1.43
CA ILE A 212 8.96 18.31 -1.22
C ILE A 212 10.02 18.44 -2.31
N ILE A 213 10.71 17.34 -2.66
CA ILE A 213 11.82 17.38 -3.63
C ILE A 213 11.40 18.03 -4.97
N PRO A 214 10.29 17.65 -5.62
CA PRO A 214 9.93 18.24 -6.92
C PRO A 214 9.44 19.70 -6.82
N THR A 215 9.17 20.21 -5.62
CA THR A 215 8.80 21.64 -5.42
C THR A 215 10.02 22.53 -5.18
N ILE A 216 11.12 21.99 -4.63
CA ILE A 216 12.35 22.74 -4.32
C ILE A 216 13.38 22.59 -5.45
N ALA A 217 13.50 21.39 -6.01
CA ALA A 217 14.42 21.09 -7.10
C ALA A 217 13.64 20.86 -8.40
N ASP A 218 13.65 19.64 -8.90
CA ASP A 218 12.89 19.24 -10.09
C ASP A 218 12.47 17.76 -9.99
N LYS A 219 11.73 17.27 -11.00
CA LYS A 219 11.29 15.89 -11.07
C LYS A 219 12.44 14.91 -11.34
N ALA A 220 13.48 15.34 -12.06
CA ALA A 220 14.66 14.53 -12.32
C ALA A 220 15.46 14.27 -11.04
N ALA A 221 15.58 15.29 -10.18
CA ALA A 221 16.17 15.12 -8.85
C ALA A 221 15.36 14.12 -7.99
N LEU A 222 14.03 14.18 -8.04
CA LEU A 222 13.20 13.17 -7.38
C LEU A 222 13.44 11.76 -7.93
N GLY A 223 13.54 11.62 -9.25
CA GLY A 223 13.82 10.33 -9.89
C GLY A 223 15.14 9.73 -9.44
N THR A 224 16.20 10.53 -9.44
CA THR A 224 17.53 10.12 -8.96
C THR A 224 17.51 9.75 -7.48
N TYR A 225 16.89 10.59 -6.64
CA TYR A 225 16.72 10.31 -5.21
C TYR A 225 15.95 9.02 -4.97
N TYR A 226 14.84 8.82 -5.71
CA TYR A 226 14.02 7.65 -5.58
C TYR A 226 14.74 6.38 -6.01
N ALA A 227 15.53 6.41 -7.09
CA ALA A 227 16.35 5.29 -7.51
C ALA A 227 17.36 4.86 -6.44
N MET A 228 18.01 5.82 -5.77
CA MET A 228 18.98 5.55 -4.70
C MET A 228 18.30 5.07 -3.41
N SER A 229 17.21 5.70 -3.00
CA SER A 229 16.52 5.40 -1.74
C SER A 229 15.64 4.15 -1.81
N PHE A 230 15.16 3.78 -2.98
CA PHE A 230 14.21 2.69 -3.19
C PHE A 230 14.69 1.34 -2.63
N ILE A 231 15.96 0.99 -2.84
CA ILE A 231 16.55 -0.29 -2.38
C ILE A 231 16.49 -0.35 -0.85
N TYR A 232 16.91 0.72 -0.18
CA TYR A 232 16.91 0.81 1.28
C TYR A 232 15.50 0.77 1.86
N ILE A 233 14.60 1.63 1.33
CA ILE A 233 13.20 1.71 1.79
C ILE A 233 12.50 0.36 1.59
N THR A 234 12.69 -0.29 0.45
CA THR A 234 12.08 -1.59 0.17
C THR A 234 12.60 -2.67 1.11
N GLY A 235 13.92 -2.72 1.36
CA GLY A 235 14.53 -3.67 2.29
C GLY A 235 13.95 -3.53 3.71
N PHE A 236 13.92 -2.32 4.26
CA PHE A 236 13.34 -2.04 5.58
C PHE A 236 11.84 -2.35 5.63
N THR A 237 11.09 -2.03 4.58
CA THR A 237 9.65 -2.31 4.51
C THR A 237 9.36 -3.81 4.53
N VAL A 238 10.16 -4.61 3.81
CA VAL A 238 10.02 -6.09 3.81
C VAL A 238 10.29 -6.65 5.19
N ILE A 239 11.38 -6.23 5.84
CA ILE A 239 11.74 -6.67 7.19
C ILE A 239 10.65 -6.25 8.19
N GLY A 240 10.24 -4.98 8.18
CA GLY A 240 9.19 -4.46 9.05
C GLY A 240 7.85 -5.19 8.87
N SER A 241 7.48 -5.48 7.62
CA SER A 241 6.26 -6.24 7.30
C SER A 241 6.34 -7.69 7.80
N ALA A 242 7.49 -8.35 7.66
CA ALA A 242 7.70 -9.71 8.15
C ALA A 242 7.61 -9.76 9.69
N VAL A 243 8.26 -8.81 10.37
CA VAL A 243 8.20 -8.67 11.84
C VAL A 243 6.77 -8.38 12.30
N GLY A 244 6.09 -7.44 11.65
CA GLY A 244 4.69 -7.12 11.94
C GLY A 244 3.77 -8.33 11.74
N TYR A 245 3.96 -9.10 10.68
CA TYR A 245 3.15 -10.29 10.41
C TYR A 245 3.33 -11.37 11.49
N VAL A 246 4.55 -11.56 11.99
CA VAL A 246 4.83 -12.54 13.07
C VAL A 246 4.34 -12.03 14.41
N LEU A 247 4.53 -10.75 14.72
CA LEU A 247 4.19 -10.18 16.03
C LEU A 247 2.69 -9.91 16.20
N TYR A 248 1.97 -9.54 15.13
CA TYR A 248 0.56 -9.14 15.20
C TYR A 248 -0.36 -10.18 15.88
N PRO A 249 -0.28 -11.51 15.58
CA PRO A 249 -1.10 -12.50 16.25
C PRO A 249 -0.81 -12.61 17.76
N TYR A 250 0.42 -12.39 18.18
CA TYR A 250 0.79 -12.42 19.60
C TYR A 250 0.29 -11.19 20.36
N LEU A 251 0.32 -10.03 19.71
CA LEU A 251 -0.19 -8.76 20.27
C LEU A 251 -1.70 -8.79 20.46
N THR A 252 -2.42 -9.36 19.50
CA THR A 252 -3.90 -9.44 19.56
C THR A 252 -4.41 -10.47 20.58
N GLN A 253 -3.59 -11.46 20.96
CA GLN A 253 -3.95 -12.46 21.97
C GLN A 253 -3.79 -11.98 23.43
N GLY A 254 -3.37 -10.74 23.65
CA GLY A 254 -3.28 -10.13 24.99
C GLY A 254 -2.25 -10.80 25.94
N LYS A 255 -1.36 -11.63 25.41
CA LYS A 255 -0.36 -12.33 26.23
C LYS A 255 0.80 -11.40 26.55
N ALA A 256 0.79 -10.78 27.73
CA ALA A 256 1.86 -9.92 28.24
C ALA A 256 3.26 -10.59 28.17
N ILE A 257 3.32 -11.92 28.23
CA ILE A 257 4.55 -12.72 28.11
C ILE A 257 5.16 -12.63 26.70
N ALA A 258 4.33 -12.44 25.67
CA ALA A 258 4.80 -12.30 24.28
C ALA A 258 5.55 -10.97 24.05
N TRP A 259 5.18 -9.90 24.73
CA TRP A 259 5.88 -8.60 24.64
C TRP A 259 7.32 -8.71 25.14
N LYS A 260 7.54 -9.32 26.32
CA LYS A 260 8.90 -9.50 26.86
C LYS A 260 9.79 -10.36 25.93
N LYS A 261 9.22 -11.40 25.29
CA LYS A 261 9.96 -12.22 24.32
C LYS A 261 10.21 -11.47 23.02
N ALA A 262 9.24 -10.71 22.53
CA ALA A 262 9.39 -9.94 21.29
C ALA A 262 10.38 -8.79 21.45
N THR A 263 10.34 -8.05 22.56
CA THR A 263 11.33 -6.98 22.83
C THR A 263 12.73 -7.56 23.06
N PHE A 264 12.85 -8.69 23.73
CA PHE A 264 14.13 -9.40 23.90
C PHE A 264 14.70 -9.87 22.54
N PHE A 265 13.84 -10.42 21.65
CA PHE A 265 14.26 -10.86 20.31
C PHE A 265 14.68 -9.68 19.42
N LEU A 266 13.95 -8.56 19.46
CA LEU A 266 14.29 -7.33 18.72
C LEU A 266 15.57 -6.70 19.25
N GLN A 267 15.75 -6.62 20.58
CA GLN A 267 16.98 -6.12 21.19
C GLN A 267 18.19 -7.02 20.90
N SER A 268 18.02 -8.34 20.99
CA SER A 268 19.09 -9.31 20.68
C SER A 268 19.53 -9.23 19.21
N ASN A 269 18.60 -9.03 18.27
CA ASN A 269 18.93 -8.91 16.85
C ASN A 269 19.46 -7.52 16.50
N ALA A 270 18.94 -6.45 17.12
CA ALA A 270 19.49 -5.10 16.96
C ALA A 270 20.94 -5.02 17.46
N ASN A 271 21.24 -5.63 18.62
CA ASN A 271 22.60 -5.72 19.12
C ASN A 271 23.54 -6.52 18.19
N LYS A 272 23.05 -7.61 17.58
CA LYS A 272 23.83 -8.36 16.59
C LYS A 272 24.05 -7.56 15.30
N ALA A 273 23.07 -6.83 14.82
CA ALA A 273 23.17 -5.97 13.65
C ALA A 273 24.13 -4.77 13.88
N CYS A 274 24.08 -4.15 15.04
CA CYS A 274 25.04 -3.10 15.41
C CYS A 274 26.48 -3.62 15.51
N PHE A 275 26.70 -4.84 16.00
CA PHE A 275 28.04 -5.44 16.09
C PHE A 275 28.65 -5.77 14.70
N CYS A 276 27.81 -6.05 13.69
CA CYS A 276 28.28 -6.36 12.35
C CYS A 276 28.59 -5.13 11.49
N THR A 277 28.10 -3.94 11.82
CA THR A 277 28.16 -2.76 10.95
C THR A 277 29.15 -1.69 11.38
N TYR A 278 29.79 -1.77 12.55
CA TYR A 278 30.81 -0.79 12.94
C TYR A 278 32.19 -1.48 13.06
N PRO A 279 33.15 -1.12 12.18
CA PRO A 279 34.55 -1.47 12.42
C PRO A 279 35.00 -0.78 13.72
N LYS A 280 35.73 -1.53 14.55
CA LYS A 280 36.22 -1.16 15.91
C LYS A 280 36.96 0.20 16.02
N GLN A 281 37.14 0.93 14.95
CA GLN A 281 37.85 2.21 14.92
C GLN A 281 37.01 3.45 15.32
N PHE A 282 35.68 3.32 15.46
CA PHE A 282 34.82 4.46 15.83
C PHE A 282 34.38 4.49 17.29
N LEU A 283 34.68 3.47 18.09
CA LEU A 283 34.25 3.35 19.49
C LEU A 283 35.11 4.17 20.49
N GLY A 284 36.16 4.82 20.02
CA GLY A 284 37.04 5.66 20.87
C GLY A 284 36.60 7.13 21.02
N LEU A 285 35.53 7.58 20.35
CA LEU A 285 35.19 9.01 20.26
C LEU A 285 33.85 9.40 20.93
N ILE A 286 33.09 8.47 21.47
CA ILE A 286 31.71 8.75 21.99
C ILE A 286 31.48 8.25 23.43
N CYS A 287 32.49 7.83 24.18
CA CYS A 287 32.35 7.64 25.64
C CYS A 287 33.42 8.47 26.37
N PRO A 288 32.99 9.47 27.17
CA PRO A 288 33.89 10.09 28.15
C PRO A 288 34.15 9.15 29.33
#